data_479a78bba74d692d8bf51814c457693e
#
_entry.id   479a78bba74d692d8bf51814c457693e
#
_cell.length_a   1.000
_cell.length_b   1.000
_cell.length_c   1.000
_cell.angle_alpha   90.00
_cell.angle_beta   90.00
_cell.angle_gamma   90.00
#
_symmetry.space_group_name_H-M   'P 1'
#
loop_
_entity.id
_entity.type
_entity.pdbx_description
1 polymer ?
#
loop_
_entity_poly.entity_id
_entity_poly.type
_entity_poly.pdbx_seq_one_letter_code
_entity_poly.pdbx_strand_id
1 'polypeptide(L)'
;YIALIDEDEDHEDEHHEEEHHEDEEEHHEDEDDHGDEHGHGHGNLIHANYVQEDAEFDGYEIEFGRTFDLGAGEMTLSFGRDVVNAQFTDGHNVPRINPARNIYSLSYAQDDIVFKLHLKDVEKQNDVGEGETATAGYQMLDTRLTKTFDLSGKSKLKVSLFGRNLLDEV
;
A
#
# COMPACT_ATOMS: atom_id res chain seq x y z
N TYR A 1 -6.09 -12.40 6.89
CA TYR A 1 -6.99 -12.01 5.81
C TYR A 1 -8.26 -11.41 6.39
N ILE A 2 -8.75 -10.34 5.83
CA ILE A 2 -10.00 -9.66 6.22
C ILE A 2 -10.93 -9.72 5.01
N ALA A 3 -12.01 -10.49 5.11
CA ALA A 3 -13.08 -10.49 4.12
C ALA A 3 -14.11 -9.41 4.48
N LEU A 4 -14.49 -8.58 3.50
CA LEU A 4 -15.61 -7.65 3.61
C LEU A 4 -16.86 -8.36 3.11
N ILE A 5 -17.89 -8.43 3.92
CA ILE A 5 -19.19 -9.02 3.56
C ILE A 5 -20.17 -7.87 3.36
N ASP A 6 -20.66 -7.70 2.14
CA ASP A 6 -21.85 -6.88 1.86
C ASP A 6 -23.07 -7.77 2.11
N GLU A 7 -23.77 -7.53 3.23
CA GLU A 7 -25.06 -8.17 3.50
C GLU A 7 -26.17 -7.36 2.84
N ASP A 8 -26.48 -7.69 1.58
CA ASP A 8 -27.77 -7.39 0.99
C ASP A 8 -28.71 -8.58 1.28
N GLU A 9 -29.16 -8.70 2.53
CA GLU A 9 -30.24 -9.64 2.87
C GLU A 9 -31.59 -9.00 2.54
N ASP A 10 -32.25 -9.58 1.52
CA ASP A 10 -33.64 -9.35 1.19
C ASP A 10 -34.52 -9.72 2.39
N HIS A 11 -35.04 -8.72 3.10
CA HIS A 11 -36.10 -8.92 4.08
C HIS A 11 -37.40 -9.24 3.36
N GLU A 12 -37.76 -10.52 3.30
CA GLU A 12 -39.11 -10.97 2.99
C GLU A 12 -40.02 -10.54 4.15
N ASP A 13 -40.91 -9.58 3.88
CA ASP A 13 -41.98 -9.14 4.78
C ASP A 13 -42.98 -10.26 5.01
N GLU A 14 -42.88 -10.96 6.14
CA GLU A 14 -43.96 -11.84 6.64
C GLU A 14 -45.10 -10.96 7.19
N HIS A 15 -46.19 -10.89 6.47
CA HIS A 15 -47.45 -10.32 6.92
C HIS A 15 -48.01 -11.11 8.09
N HIS A 16 -47.95 -10.57 9.29
CA HIS A 16 -48.79 -10.99 10.40
C HIS A 16 -50.15 -10.31 10.32
N GLU A 17 -51.19 -11.10 10.07
CA GLU A 17 -52.58 -10.72 10.28
C GLU A 17 -52.84 -10.59 11.76
N GLU A 18 -53.14 -9.41 12.26
CA GLU A 18 -53.61 -9.20 13.62
C GLU A 18 -55.12 -8.86 13.59
N GLU A 19 -55.83 -9.69 14.42
CA GLU A 19 -57.25 -9.61 14.62
C GLU A 19 -57.67 -8.34 15.38
N HIS A 20 -58.81 -7.77 14.96
CA HIS A 20 -59.48 -6.67 15.58
C HIS A 20 -59.95 -6.93 16.99
N HIS A 21 -59.60 -6.07 17.95
CA HIS A 21 -60.39 -5.81 19.14
C HIS A 21 -60.78 -4.31 19.14
N GLU A 22 -62.10 -4.12 19.00
CA GLU A 22 -62.79 -2.87 19.33
C GLU A 22 -62.92 -2.76 20.83
N ASP A 23 -62.51 -1.63 21.42
CA ASP A 23 -63.12 -1.09 22.63
C ASP A 23 -62.84 0.41 22.74
N GLU A 24 -63.87 1.13 23.20
CA GLU A 24 -64.20 2.54 23.08
C GLU A 24 -63.44 3.43 24.08
N GLU A 25 -63.26 4.72 23.64
CA GLU A 25 -63.33 5.99 24.41
C GLU A 25 -62.32 6.29 25.51
N GLU A 26 -61.52 7.35 25.45
CA GLU A 26 -61.81 8.70 25.93
C GLU A 26 -60.71 9.71 25.49
N HIS A 27 -61.17 10.90 25.19
CA HIS A 27 -60.39 12.10 24.85
C HIS A 27 -59.43 12.54 25.95
N HIS A 28 -58.15 12.83 25.60
CA HIS A 28 -57.39 13.91 26.19
C HIS A 28 -56.58 14.60 25.08
N GLU A 29 -56.95 15.86 24.84
CA GLU A 29 -56.14 16.84 24.14
C GLU A 29 -55.03 17.30 25.08
N ASP A 30 -53.77 17.09 24.74
CA ASP A 30 -52.65 17.90 25.19
C ASP A 30 -51.61 17.96 24.03
N GLU A 31 -51.52 19.16 23.48
CA GLU A 31 -50.53 19.59 22.52
C GLU A 31 -49.17 19.67 23.24
N ASP A 32 -48.22 18.78 22.92
CA ASP A 32 -46.81 19.05 23.09
C ASP A 32 -46.03 18.54 21.89
N ASP A 33 -45.74 19.48 21.01
CA ASP A 33 -44.81 19.43 19.90
C ASP A 33 -43.38 19.21 20.44
N HIS A 34 -42.91 17.99 20.51
CA HIS A 34 -41.51 17.64 20.64
C HIS A 34 -41.04 16.83 19.42
N GLY A 35 -40.70 17.59 18.38
CA GLY A 35 -39.95 17.07 17.24
C GLY A 35 -38.54 16.70 17.64
N ASP A 36 -38.36 15.55 18.27
CA ASP A 36 -37.05 14.91 18.42
C ASP A 36 -36.76 14.09 17.16
N GLU A 37 -36.25 14.76 16.12
CA GLU A 37 -35.53 14.12 15.04
C GLU A 37 -34.22 13.51 15.59
N HIS A 38 -34.33 12.40 16.29
CA HIS A 38 -33.18 11.53 16.52
C HIS A 38 -32.88 10.79 15.20
N GLY A 39 -32.24 11.50 14.29
CA GLY A 39 -31.55 10.89 13.17
C GLY A 39 -30.44 9.99 13.72
N HIS A 40 -30.77 8.73 14.03
CA HIS A 40 -29.78 7.70 14.22
C HIS A 40 -29.08 7.48 12.88
N GLY A 41 -28.06 8.30 12.62
CA GLY A 41 -27.10 7.99 11.58
C GLY A 41 -26.42 6.67 11.97
N HIS A 42 -26.99 5.59 11.49
CA HIS A 42 -26.26 4.31 11.45
C HIS A 42 -25.11 4.55 10.47
N GLY A 43 -23.97 5.01 11.02
CA GLY A 43 -22.73 4.97 10.27
C GLY A 43 -22.58 3.53 9.79
N ASN A 44 -22.46 3.33 8.48
CA ASN A 44 -22.16 2.04 7.89
C ASN A 44 -20.86 1.53 8.52
N LEU A 45 -21.01 0.76 9.59
CA LEU A 45 -19.90 0.04 10.19
C LEU A 45 -19.63 -1.14 9.25
N ILE A 46 -18.49 -1.09 8.59
CA ILE A 46 -18.03 -2.23 7.79
C ILE A 46 -17.75 -3.38 8.77
N HIS A 47 -18.54 -4.44 8.67
CA HIS A 47 -18.27 -5.68 9.39
C HIS A 47 -17.09 -6.39 8.73
N ALA A 48 -16.00 -6.58 9.47
CA ALA A 48 -14.82 -7.30 9.01
C ALA A 48 -14.65 -8.58 9.81
N ASN A 49 -14.60 -9.71 9.14
CA ASN A 49 -14.30 -11.01 9.76
C ASN A 49 -12.83 -11.36 9.54
N TYR A 50 -12.20 -11.89 10.59
CA TYR A 50 -10.86 -12.46 10.47
C TYR A 50 -11.00 -13.93 10.06
N VAL A 51 -10.49 -14.26 8.89
CA VAL A 51 -10.46 -15.61 8.35
C VAL A 51 -9.02 -16.11 8.35
N GLN A 52 -8.80 -17.36 8.79
CA GLN A 52 -7.53 -18.04 8.67
C GLN A 52 -7.63 -19.02 7.49
N GLU A 53 -6.70 -18.88 6.56
CA GLU A 53 -6.63 -19.69 5.36
C GLU A 53 -5.18 -20.05 5.05
N ASP A 54 -4.96 -21.25 4.52
CA ASP A 54 -3.64 -21.70 4.11
C ASP A 54 -3.26 -21.06 2.78
N ALA A 55 -2.04 -20.57 2.69
CA ALA A 55 -1.51 -19.92 1.50
C ALA A 55 -0.13 -20.48 1.12
N GLU A 56 0.13 -20.55 -0.19
CA GLU A 56 1.41 -20.92 -0.74
C GLU A 56 2.12 -19.68 -1.30
N PHE A 57 3.40 -19.53 -0.97
CA PHE A 57 4.25 -18.44 -1.41
C PHE A 57 5.40 -19.02 -2.20
N ASP A 58 5.66 -18.48 -3.38
CA ASP A 58 6.84 -18.75 -4.18
C ASP A 58 7.48 -17.45 -4.69
N GLY A 59 8.76 -17.53 -5.02
CA GLY A 59 9.44 -16.36 -5.52
C GLY A 59 10.95 -16.55 -5.64
N TYR A 60 11.61 -15.51 -6.08
CA TYR A 60 13.07 -15.48 -6.13
C TYR A 60 13.62 -14.07 -5.98
N GLU A 61 14.84 -14.00 -5.49
CA GLU A 61 15.65 -12.79 -5.44
C GLU A 61 16.99 -13.05 -6.11
N ILE A 62 17.40 -12.13 -6.98
CA ILE A 62 18.70 -12.17 -7.65
C ILE A 62 19.38 -10.83 -7.44
N GLU A 63 20.63 -10.85 -7.01
CA GLU A 63 21.47 -9.66 -6.92
C GLU A 63 22.80 -9.90 -7.63
N PHE A 64 23.23 -8.91 -8.40
CA PHE A 64 24.50 -8.90 -9.10
C PHE A 64 25.15 -7.54 -8.96
N GLY A 65 26.43 -7.50 -8.64
CA GLY A 65 27.18 -6.26 -8.53
C GLY A 65 28.62 -6.42 -9.02
N ARG A 66 29.17 -5.34 -9.59
CA ARG A 66 30.57 -5.30 -10.00
C ARG A 66 31.16 -3.92 -9.82
N THR A 67 32.39 -3.91 -9.29
CA THR A 67 33.19 -2.71 -9.14
C THR A 67 34.26 -2.66 -10.22
N PHE A 68 34.46 -1.46 -10.75
CA PHE A 68 35.45 -1.13 -11.79
C PHE A 68 36.37 -0.04 -11.26
N ASP A 69 37.67 -0.27 -11.38
CA ASP A 69 38.68 0.75 -11.18
C ASP A 69 38.81 1.57 -12.48
N LEU A 70 38.54 2.86 -12.42
CA LEU A 70 38.65 3.78 -13.53
C LEU A 70 39.91 4.64 -13.48
N GLY A 71 40.88 4.27 -12.62
CA GLY A 71 42.15 4.96 -12.46
C GLY A 71 42.07 6.24 -11.62
N ALA A 72 41.11 7.13 -11.90
CA ALA A 72 40.86 8.32 -11.09
C ALA A 72 39.85 8.09 -9.96
N GLY A 73 39.07 7.03 -10.04
CA GLY A 73 38.02 6.69 -9.08
C GLY A 73 37.47 5.29 -9.28
N GLU A 74 36.57 4.88 -8.42
CA GLU A 74 35.95 3.59 -8.40
C GLU A 74 34.47 3.71 -8.75
N MET A 75 33.98 2.87 -9.67
CA MET A 75 32.58 2.80 -10.06
C MET A 75 32.01 1.42 -9.71
N THR A 76 30.94 1.39 -8.96
CA THR A 76 30.18 0.16 -8.68
C THR A 76 28.84 0.23 -9.39
N LEU A 77 28.53 -0.82 -10.16
CA LEU A 77 27.21 -1.06 -10.73
C LEU A 77 26.57 -2.24 -10.03
N SER A 78 25.29 -2.16 -9.71
CA SER A 78 24.52 -3.29 -9.21
C SER A 78 23.14 -3.35 -9.84
N PHE A 79 22.63 -4.57 -9.93
CA PHE A 79 21.31 -4.92 -10.37
C PHE A 79 20.71 -5.89 -9.38
N GLY A 80 19.47 -5.68 -9.01
CA GLY A 80 18.67 -6.59 -8.20
C GLY A 80 17.31 -6.81 -8.86
N ARG A 81 16.77 -8.00 -8.71
CA ARG A 81 15.38 -8.32 -9.06
C ARG A 81 14.79 -9.18 -7.96
N ASP A 82 13.60 -8.84 -7.52
CA ASP A 82 12.81 -9.66 -6.64
C ASP A 82 11.39 -9.89 -7.22
N VAL A 83 10.90 -11.08 -6.97
CA VAL A 83 9.57 -11.54 -7.40
C VAL A 83 8.99 -12.39 -6.28
N VAL A 84 7.76 -12.08 -5.88
CA VAL A 84 6.99 -12.89 -4.92
C VAL A 84 5.61 -13.10 -5.51
N ASN A 85 5.15 -14.35 -5.49
CA ASN A 85 3.78 -14.73 -5.79
C ASN A 85 3.18 -15.37 -4.54
N ALA A 86 1.88 -15.22 -4.35
CA ALA A 86 1.17 -15.89 -3.27
C ALA A 86 -0.27 -16.17 -3.66
N GLN A 87 -0.71 -17.40 -3.38
CA GLN A 87 -2.08 -17.82 -3.61
C GLN A 87 -2.60 -18.61 -2.41
N PHE A 88 -3.86 -18.47 -2.12
CA PHE A 88 -4.56 -19.34 -1.19
C PHE A 88 -4.76 -20.72 -1.83
N THR A 89 -5.02 -21.74 -1.01
CA THR A 89 -5.20 -23.11 -1.49
C THR A 89 -6.43 -23.31 -2.38
N ASP A 90 -7.38 -22.39 -2.33
CA ASP A 90 -8.55 -22.32 -3.20
C ASP A 90 -8.27 -21.67 -4.56
N GLY A 91 -7.06 -21.12 -4.76
CA GLY A 91 -6.58 -20.49 -6.01
C GLY A 91 -6.79 -18.98 -6.08
N HIS A 92 -7.37 -18.33 -5.07
CA HIS A 92 -7.45 -16.87 -5.02
C HIS A 92 -6.09 -16.26 -4.67
N ASN A 93 -5.83 -15.03 -5.14
CA ASN A 93 -4.59 -14.36 -4.84
C ASN A 93 -4.58 -13.83 -3.40
N VAL A 94 -3.44 -13.95 -2.73
CA VAL A 94 -3.23 -13.34 -1.42
C VAL A 94 -3.14 -11.82 -1.57
N PRO A 95 -3.89 -11.03 -0.80
CA PRO A 95 -3.84 -9.58 -0.89
C PRO A 95 -2.50 -9.00 -0.40
N ARG A 96 -2.16 -7.79 -0.89
CA ARG A 96 -0.98 -7.01 -0.50
C ARG A 96 0.36 -7.63 -0.86
N ILE A 97 0.39 -8.45 -1.89
CA ILE A 97 1.65 -8.96 -2.45
C ILE A 97 2.31 -7.85 -3.27
N ASN A 98 3.58 -7.61 -2.99
CA ASN A 98 4.34 -6.61 -3.74
C ASN A 98 4.53 -7.04 -5.19
N PRO A 99 4.36 -6.15 -6.17
CA PRO A 99 4.69 -6.43 -7.55
C PRO A 99 6.19 -6.70 -7.71
N ALA A 100 6.54 -7.45 -8.75
CA ALA A 100 7.93 -7.67 -9.14
C ALA A 100 8.63 -6.33 -9.40
N ARG A 101 9.91 -6.24 -9.01
CA ARG A 101 10.68 -5.02 -9.18
C ARG A 101 12.11 -5.30 -9.59
N ASN A 102 12.66 -4.37 -10.37
CA ASN A 102 14.06 -4.31 -10.71
C ASN A 102 14.71 -3.11 -10.03
N ILE A 103 15.91 -3.28 -9.53
CA ILE A 103 16.68 -2.24 -8.85
C ILE A 103 18.01 -2.11 -9.55
N TYR A 104 18.30 -0.92 -10.03
CA TYR A 104 19.58 -0.59 -10.66
C TYR A 104 20.28 0.47 -9.83
N SER A 105 21.53 0.24 -9.49
CA SER A 105 22.33 1.21 -8.74
C SER A 105 23.67 1.47 -9.42
N LEU A 106 24.06 2.72 -9.39
CA LEU A 106 25.40 3.19 -9.74
C LEU A 106 25.95 3.97 -8.57
N SER A 107 27.16 3.65 -8.16
CA SER A 107 27.94 4.44 -7.21
C SER A 107 29.28 4.77 -7.85
N TYR A 108 29.67 6.05 -7.84
CA TYR A 108 30.99 6.49 -8.27
C TYR A 108 31.65 7.26 -7.13
N ALA A 109 32.88 6.89 -6.81
CA ALA A 109 33.67 7.53 -5.77
C ALA A 109 35.02 7.96 -6.34
N GLN A 110 35.36 9.21 -6.18
CA GLN A 110 36.67 9.76 -6.51
C GLN A 110 37.07 10.81 -5.45
N ASP A 111 38.22 10.61 -4.83
CA ASP A 111 38.74 11.46 -3.74
C ASP A 111 37.64 11.76 -2.70
N ASP A 112 37.23 12.98 -2.58
CA ASP A 112 36.21 13.45 -1.62
C ASP A 112 34.81 13.50 -2.21
N ILE A 113 34.60 13.06 -3.45
CA ILE A 113 33.30 13.10 -4.15
C ILE A 113 32.71 11.70 -4.23
N VAL A 114 31.45 11.58 -3.86
CA VAL A 114 30.67 10.35 -4.05
C VAL A 114 29.37 10.71 -4.74
N PHE A 115 29.15 10.09 -5.90
CA PHE A 115 27.89 10.18 -6.65
C PHE A 115 27.16 8.84 -6.56
N LYS A 116 25.85 8.87 -6.35
CA LYS A 116 25.00 7.68 -6.36
C LYS A 116 23.75 7.94 -7.20
N LEU A 117 23.37 6.94 -7.95
CA LEU A 117 22.13 6.88 -8.71
C LEU A 117 21.43 5.57 -8.37
N HIS A 118 20.10 5.63 -8.18
CA HIS A 118 19.28 4.47 -7.85
C HIS A 118 17.99 4.57 -8.65
N LEU A 119 17.76 3.60 -9.53
CA LEU A 119 16.53 3.45 -10.28
C LEU A 119 15.80 2.21 -9.77
N LYS A 120 14.58 2.40 -9.31
CA LYS A 120 13.64 1.34 -8.98
C LYS A 120 12.56 1.31 -10.07
N ASP A 121 12.41 0.16 -10.73
CA ASP A 121 11.43 -0.10 -11.77
C ASP A 121 10.48 -1.19 -11.24
N VAL A 122 9.24 -0.81 -10.98
CA VAL A 122 8.21 -1.66 -10.39
C VAL A 122 7.23 -2.05 -11.47
N GLU A 123 7.01 -3.34 -11.63
CA GLU A 123 6.08 -3.86 -12.63
C GLU A 123 4.63 -3.59 -12.23
N LYS A 124 3.72 -3.65 -13.19
CA LYS A 124 2.28 -3.58 -12.90
C LYS A 124 1.85 -4.78 -12.05
N GLN A 125 0.90 -4.56 -11.14
CA GLN A 125 0.27 -5.62 -10.36
C GLN A 125 -1.14 -5.86 -10.87
N ASN A 126 -1.35 -7.03 -11.48
CA ASN A 126 -2.67 -7.47 -11.95
C ASN A 126 -3.20 -8.66 -11.13
N ASP A 127 -2.31 -9.39 -10.45
CA ASP A 127 -2.65 -10.55 -9.61
C ASP A 127 -2.94 -10.04 -8.20
N VAL A 128 -4.08 -9.39 -8.06
CA VAL A 128 -4.52 -8.72 -6.84
C VAL A 128 -5.48 -9.61 -6.04
N GLY A 129 -5.50 -9.44 -4.72
CA GLY A 129 -6.44 -10.12 -3.85
C GLY A 129 -7.83 -9.51 -3.90
N GLU A 130 -8.78 -10.14 -3.23
CA GLU A 130 -10.16 -9.67 -3.11
C GLU A 130 -10.19 -8.28 -2.44
N GLY A 131 -10.98 -7.38 -2.99
CA GLY A 131 -11.09 -5.99 -2.54
C GLY A 131 -9.92 -5.08 -2.94
N GLU A 132 -8.97 -5.57 -3.73
CA GLU A 132 -7.86 -4.77 -4.26
C GLU A 132 -8.08 -4.40 -5.71
N THR A 133 -7.46 -3.30 -6.14
CA THR A 133 -7.43 -2.88 -7.54
C THR A 133 -6.06 -3.08 -8.14
N ALA A 134 -6.01 -3.50 -9.41
CA ALA A 134 -4.77 -3.59 -10.15
C ALA A 134 -4.08 -2.21 -10.21
N THR A 135 -2.75 -2.21 -10.09
CA THR A 135 -1.93 -1.00 -10.15
C THR A 135 -1.01 -1.00 -11.36
N ALA A 136 -0.83 0.17 -11.97
CA ALA A 136 0.18 0.36 -13.00
C ALA A 136 1.59 0.20 -12.37
N GLY A 137 2.56 -0.22 -13.20
CA GLY A 137 3.96 -0.12 -12.83
C GLY A 137 4.42 1.34 -12.77
N TYR A 138 5.53 1.58 -12.09
CA TYR A 138 6.14 2.91 -12.00
C TYR A 138 7.65 2.82 -11.92
N GLN A 139 8.33 3.92 -12.26
CA GLN A 139 9.77 4.07 -12.12
C GLN A 139 10.11 5.21 -11.17
N MET A 140 11.05 4.97 -10.28
CA MET A 140 11.53 5.97 -9.33
C MET A 140 13.04 6.11 -9.45
N LEU A 141 13.50 7.31 -9.82
CA LEU A 141 14.90 7.66 -9.96
C LEU A 141 15.34 8.57 -8.83
N ASP A 142 16.26 8.10 -8.02
CA ASP A 142 16.88 8.85 -6.94
C ASP A 142 18.35 9.10 -7.23
N THR A 143 18.85 10.26 -6.82
CA THR A 143 20.27 10.62 -6.95
C THR A 143 20.79 11.25 -5.68
N ARG A 144 22.09 11.10 -5.46
CA ARG A 144 22.83 11.75 -4.37
C ARG A 144 24.22 12.10 -4.80
N LEU A 145 24.60 13.37 -4.64
CA LEU A 145 25.96 13.84 -4.77
C LEU A 145 26.47 14.28 -3.39
N THR A 146 27.58 13.75 -2.95
CA THR A 146 28.23 14.11 -1.69
C THR A 146 29.64 14.59 -1.94
N LYS A 147 30.00 15.72 -1.33
CA LYS A 147 31.37 16.20 -1.27
C LYS A 147 31.82 16.36 0.18
N THR A 148 33.03 15.87 0.47
CA THR A 148 33.69 16.03 1.77
C THR A 148 34.74 17.11 1.64
N PHE A 149 34.80 18.04 2.58
CA PHE A 149 35.80 19.10 2.67
C PHE A 149 36.60 18.88 3.91
N ASP A 150 37.93 18.87 3.80
CA ASP A 150 38.83 18.88 4.95
C ASP A 150 38.96 20.32 5.47
N LEU A 151 38.53 20.51 6.70
CA LEU A 151 38.69 21.78 7.41
C LEU A 151 39.98 21.74 8.22
N SER A 152 40.37 22.88 8.82
CA SER A 152 41.57 22.93 9.67
C SER A 152 41.48 21.97 10.84
N GLY A 153 42.60 21.27 11.13
CA GLY A 153 42.69 20.28 12.21
C GLY A 153 42.16 18.92 11.79
N LYS A 154 41.36 18.27 12.68
CA LYS A 154 40.76 16.93 12.43
C LYS A 154 39.33 17.01 11.98
N SER A 155 38.82 18.20 11.62
CA SER A 155 37.45 18.42 11.29
C SER A 155 37.19 18.22 9.80
N LYS A 156 36.06 17.57 9.46
CA LYS A 156 35.59 17.39 8.09
C LYS A 156 34.15 17.92 7.96
N LEU A 157 33.86 18.61 6.86
CA LEU A 157 32.51 19.03 6.48
C LEU A 157 32.03 18.16 5.32
N LYS A 158 30.90 17.52 5.48
CA LYS A 158 30.26 16.73 4.42
C LYS A 158 28.99 17.42 3.97
N VAL A 159 28.91 17.75 2.68
CA VAL A 159 27.76 18.39 2.03
C VAL A 159 27.14 17.37 1.07
N SER A 160 25.82 17.19 1.13
CA SER A 160 25.10 16.28 0.23
C SER A 160 23.92 16.99 -0.43
N LEU A 161 23.78 16.79 -1.73
CA LEU A 161 22.62 17.16 -2.54
C LEU A 161 21.84 15.89 -2.88
N PHE A 162 20.51 15.93 -2.73
CA PHE A 162 19.62 14.83 -3.03
C PHE A 162 18.60 15.23 -4.09
N GLY A 163 18.36 14.35 -5.06
CA GLY A 163 17.17 14.35 -5.90
C GLY A 163 16.40 13.05 -5.63
N ARG A 164 15.10 13.13 -5.45
CA ARG A 164 14.22 11.97 -5.23
C ARG A 164 13.08 12.00 -6.22
N ASN A 165 12.68 10.82 -6.69
CA ASN A 165 11.60 10.65 -7.68
C ASN A 165 11.73 11.63 -8.87
N LEU A 166 12.90 11.66 -9.50
CA LEU A 166 13.21 12.63 -10.57
C LEU A 166 12.41 12.37 -11.85
N LEU A 167 11.73 11.23 -11.98
CA LEU A 167 10.84 10.90 -13.10
C LEU A 167 9.41 11.36 -12.87
N ASP A 168 9.09 11.80 -11.62
CA ASP A 168 7.76 12.28 -11.19
C ASP A 168 6.61 11.27 -11.48
N GLU A 169 6.93 9.98 -11.46
CA GLU A 169 5.94 8.91 -11.57
C GLU A 169 5.34 8.59 -10.19
N VAL A 170 4.01 8.40 -10.14
CA VAL A 170 3.22 8.10 -8.92
C VAL A 170 2.35 6.88 -9.15
#